data_a9b0b2bea5651d737948ff0ea7321d69
#
_entry.id   a9b0b2bea5651d737948ff0ea7321d69
#
_cell.length_a   1.000
_cell.length_b   1.000
_cell.length_c   1.000
_cell.angle_alpha   90.00
_cell.angle_beta   90.00
_cell.angle_gamma   90.00
#
_symmetry.space_group_name_H-M   'P 1'
#
loop_
_entity.id
_entity.type
_entity.pdbx_description
1 polymer ?
#
loop_
_entity_poly.entity_id
_entity_poly.type
_entity_poly.pdbx_seq_one_letter_code
_entity_poly.pdbx_strand_id
1 'polypeptide(L)'
;MNKILIITDAWEPQVNGVVTTMTTVTKKLREKGYEVDVIHPGLFHTFPLPNYPEISVAWNFWDLKKKIEKSKPDFVHISVEGPLGITGRHYCLEHKIPYTSCIHTKFPEYVYERFNIGLDVTKGLLKWFHNSAAKTLVNTISHRDELETDGFTDLVLWSRGFDEKIFYPDPGGGKQKYLLYVGRVAVEKNIEEFLKMESDLPKVVVGGGPSLKSYEKKYPDVDFVGFKRGNELADYYRDAACFVFPSLTDTFGIVLIEALACGTPIAGFNVTGPKDIVIEGVNGSLDENNLSNAVERALNVDRTTTYESSKTYTWGTVADQFISSLVPVK
;
A
#
# COMPACT_ATOMS: atom_id res chain seq x y z
N MET A 1 -3.20 11.01 -28.58
CA MET A 1 -3.26 10.06 -27.42
C MET A 1 -2.30 10.61 -26.40
N ASN A 2 -2.75 10.87 -25.18
CA ASN A 2 -1.88 11.45 -24.16
C ASN A 2 -0.87 10.42 -23.65
N LYS A 3 0.38 10.83 -23.54
CA LYS A 3 1.50 9.98 -23.16
C LYS A 3 1.99 10.28 -21.75
N ILE A 4 2.04 9.26 -20.93
CA ILE A 4 2.51 9.33 -19.54
C ILE A 4 3.88 8.64 -19.46
N LEU A 5 4.87 9.32 -18.90
CA LEU A 5 6.16 8.75 -18.54
C LEU A 5 6.20 8.49 -17.04
N ILE A 6 6.45 7.25 -16.66
CA ILE A 6 6.69 6.83 -15.28
C ILE A 6 8.18 6.52 -15.11
N ILE A 7 8.84 7.16 -14.13
CA ILE A 7 10.23 6.90 -13.76
C ILE A 7 10.21 6.24 -12.38
N THR A 8 10.82 5.05 -12.25
CA THR A 8 10.80 4.27 -11.01
C THR A 8 12.04 3.40 -10.85
N ASP A 9 12.54 3.27 -9.63
CA ASP A 9 13.56 2.29 -9.25
C ASP A 9 12.95 0.97 -8.74
N ALA A 10 11.63 0.95 -8.50
CA ALA A 10 10.87 -0.22 -8.06
C ALA A 10 10.01 -0.76 -9.20
N TRP A 11 10.45 -1.87 -9.81
CA TRP A 11 9.76 -2.54 -10.92
C TRP A 11 10.04 -4.05 -10.93
N GLU A 12 9.29 -4.79 -11.73
CA GLU A 12 9.55 -6.23 -11.93
C GLU A 12 11.03 -6.50 -12.31
N PRO A 13 11.63 -7.58 -11.79
CA PRO A 13 11.04 -8.73 -11.08
C PRO A 13 10.92 -8.55 -9.55
N GLN A 14 11.13 -7.37 -8.98
CA GLN A 14 10.93 -7.13 -7.55
C GLN A 14 9.48 -7.43 -7.15
N VAL A 15 9.26 -7.99 -5.94
CA VAL A 15 7.94 -8.29 -5.40
C VAL A 15 7.71 -7.47 -4.13
N ASN A 16 7.01 -6.36 -4.25
CA ASN A 16 6.61 -5.49 -3.14
C ASN A 16 5.36 -4.67 -3.51
N GLY A 17 4.76 -4.00 -2.52
CA GLY A 17 3.54 -3.22 -2.70
C GLY A 17 3.66 -2.05 -3.69
N VAL A 18 4.84 -1.45 -3.82
CA VAL A 18 5.09 -0.36 -4.79
C VAL A 18 5.03 -0.91 -6.21
N VAL A 19 5.74 -2.01 -6.47
CA VAL A 19 5.74 -2.68 -7.78
C VAL A 19 4.34 -3.10 -8.17
N THR A 20 3.60 -3.80 -7.27
CA THR A 20 2.21 -4.21 -7.51
C THR A 20 1.33 -3.02 -7.85
N THR A 21 1.43 -1.92 -7.12
CA THR A 21 0.64 -0.71 -7.36
C THR A 21 0.98 -0.11 -8.73
N MET A 22 2.25 0.11 -9.02
CA MET A 22 2.67 0.79 -10.24
C MET A 22 2.43 -0.04 -11.51
N THR A 23 2.65 -1.35 -11.46
CA THR A 23 2.36 -2.24 -12.59
C THR A 23 0.86 -2.32 -12.88
N THR A 24 0.03 -2.42 -11.82
CA THR A 24 -1.43 -2.48 -11.97
C THR A 24 -1.99 -1.15 -12.48
N VAL A 25 -1.56 -0.02 -11.93
CA VAL A 25 -1.97 1.31 -12.41
C VAL A 25 -1.53 1.51 -13.85
N THR A 26 -0.29 1.18 -14.21
CA THR A 26 0.20 1.24 -15.60
C THR A 26 -0.70 0.45 -16.56
N LYS A 27 -1.10 -0.77 -16.16
CA LYS A 27 -2.04 -1.58 -16.96
C LYS A 27 -3.39 -0.88 -17.11
N LYS A 28 -3.95 -0.34 -16.03
CA LYS A 28 -5.23 0.38 -16.04
C LYS A 28 -5.19 1.65 -16.88
N LEU A 29 -4.10 2.39 -16.85
CA LEU A 29 -3.90 3.57 -17.69
C LEU A 29 -3.90 3.20 -19.18
N ARG A 30 -3.24 2.11 -19.55
CA ARG A 30 -3.26 1.60 -20.93
C ARG A 30 -4.66 1.12 -21.35
N GLU A 31 -5.39 0.43 -20.46
CA GLU A 31 -6.79 0.04 -20.69
C GLU A 31 -7.70 1.26 -20.91
N LYS A 32 -7.39 2.42 -20.27
CA LYS A 32 -8.11 3.70 -20.44
C LYS A 32 -7.65 4.51 -21.68
N GLY A 33 -6.73 3.98 -22.48
CA GLY A 33 -6.31 4.59 -23.75
C GLY A 33 -5.13 5.56 -23.64
N TYR A 34 -4.38 5.56 -22.54
CA TYR A 34 -3.12 6.31 -22.44
C TYR A 34 -1.95 5.50 -23.01
N GLU A 35 -1.02 6.18 -23.68
CA GLU A 35 0.30 5.61 -23.96
C GLU A 35 1.15 5.75 -22.70
N VAL A 36 1.72 4.66 -22.20
CA VAL A 36 2.51 4.69 -20.96
C VAL A 36 3.88 4.08 -21.19
N ASP A 37 4.91 4.94 -21.10
CA ASP A 37 6.30 4.53 -21.06
C ASP A 37 6.73 4.39 -19.59
N VAL A 38 7.51 3.36 -19.29
CA VAL A 38 8.08 3.15 -17.95
C VAL A 38 9.60 3.06 -18.07
N ILE A 39 10.30 3.96 -17.39
CA ILE A 39 11.75 3.88 -17.23
C ILE A 39 12.05 3.26 -15.86
N HIS A 40 12.70 2.10 -15.88
CA HIS A 40 12.94 1.27 -14.71
C HIS A 40 14.34 0.61 -14.77
N PRO A 41 14.88 0.05 -13.67
CA PRO A 41 16.24 -0.49 -13.62
C PRO A 41 16.57 -1.50 -14.71
N GLY A 42 15.62 -2.33 -15.15
CA GLY A 42 15.83 -3.32 -16.20
C GLY A 42 16.18 -2.76 -17.57
N LEU A 43 16.11 -1.43 -17.78
CA LEU A 43 16.54 -0.74 -19.00
C LEU A 43 17.99 -0.22 -18.93
N PHE A 44 18.72 -0.54 -17.86
CA PHE A 44 20.05 -0.06 -17.54
C PHE A 44 20.96 -1.23 -17.12
N HIS A 45 22.24 -0.94 -16.98
CA HIS A 45 23.13 -1.83 -16.25
C HIS A 45 22.84 -1.72 -14.76
N THR A 46 22.67 -2.84 -14.08
CA THR A 46 22.30 -2.88 -12.67
C THR A 46 23.27 -3.71 -11.85
N PHE A 47 23.30 -3.43 -10.55
CA PHE A 47 23.91 -4.31 -9.54
C PHE A 47 22.87 -4.59 -8.42
N PRO A 48 22.93 -5.75 -7.79
CA PRO A 48 22.04 -6.07 -6.67
C PRO A 48 22.42 -5.23 -5.44
N LEU A 49 21.40 -4.76 -4.70
CA LEU A 49 21.66 -4.04 -3.45
C LEU A 49 22.21 -5.01 -2.39
N PRO A 50 23.33 -4.70 -1.71
CA PRO A 50 23.81 -5.50 -0.59
C PRO A 50 22.70 -5.76 0.45
N ASN A 51 22.54 -7.00 0.90
CA ASN A 51 21.48 -7.50 1.79
C ASN A 51 20.07 -7.58 1.20
N TYR A 52 19.83 -7.09 -0.04
CA TYR A 52 18.55 -7.15 -0.77
C TYR A 52 18.81 -7.45 -2.23
N PRO A 53 19.26 -8.66 -2.58
CA PRO A 53 19.68 -9.01 -3.95
C PRO A 53 18.53 -8.96 -4.97
N GLU A 54 17.29 -8.98 -4.49
CA GLU A 54 16.09 -8.79 -5.31
C GLU A 54 15.92 -7.33 -5.79
N ILE A 55 16.57 -6.37 -5.12
CA ILE A 55 16.53 -4.95 -5.50
C ILE A 55 17.71 -4.65 -6.42
N SER A 56 17.40 -4.40 -7.69
CA SER A 56 18.38 -4.00 -8.71
C SER A 56 18.52 -2.48 -8.74
N VAL A 57 19.74 -1.98 -8.59
CA VAL A 57 20.06 -0.55 -8.64
C VAL A 57 20.71 -0.22 -9.98
N ALA A 58 20.16 0.74 -10.71
CA ALA A 58 20.76 1.22 -11.96
C ALA A 58 22.00 2.07 -11.66
N TRP A 59 23.13 1.79 -12.35
CA TRP A 59 24.37 2.54 -12.14
C TRP A 59 24.72 3.48 -13.32
N ASN A 60 24.29 3.18 -14.56
CA ASN A 60 24.50 4.08 -15.72
C ASN A 60 23.27 5.00 -15.96
N PHE A 61 22.76 5.58 -14.89
CA PHE A 61 21.52 6.40 -14.87
C PHE A 61 21.64 7.71 -15.69
N TRP A 62 22.83 8.13 -16.09
CA TRP A 62 23.03 9.24 -17.03
C TRP A 62 22.37 9.03 -18.40
N ASP A 63 22.12 7.77 -18.80
CA ASP A 63 21.39 7.46 -20.03
C ASP A 63 19.86 7.74 -19.91
N LEU A 64 19.37 8.08 -18.72
CA LEU A 64 17.97 8.43 -18.45
C LEU A 64 17.52 9.60 -19.32
N LYS A 65 18.36 10.65 -19.45
CA LYS A 65 18.07 11.83 -20.26
C LYS A 65 17.64 11.47 -21.69
N LYS A 66 18.42 10.65 -22.37
CA LYS A 66 18.11 10.19 -23.75
C LYS A 66 16.78 9.45 -23.84
N LYS A 67 16.43 8.67 -22.78
CA LYS A 67 15.17 7.94 -22.74
C LYS A 67 13.96 8.86 -22.52
N ILE A 68 14.09 9.90 -21.69
CA ILE A 68 13.05 10.91 -21.50
C ILE A 68 12.82 11.68 -22.79
N GLU A 69 13.89 12.19 -23.43
CA GLU A 69 13.83 12.92 -24.70
C GLU A 69 13.18 12.08 -25.83
N LYS A 70 13.47 10.79 -25.87
CA LYS A 70 12.88 9.86 -26.85
C LYS A 70 11.39 9.63 -26.59
N SER A 71 10.97 9.58 -25.32
CA SER A 71 9.58 9.34 -24.93
C SER A 71 8.66 10.50 -25.34
N LYS A 72 9.10 11.75 -25.25
CA LYS A 72 8.30 12.96 -25.50
C LYS A 72 6.96 12.95 -24.76
N PRO A 73 6.95 12.83 -23.44
CA PRO A 73 5.73 12.65 -22.64
C PRO A 73 4.91 13.92 -22.56
N ASP A 74 3.59 13.79 -22.42
CA ASP A 74 2.67 14.85 -22.05
C ASP A 74 2.62 15.05 -20.52
N PHE A 75 2.91 13.96 -19.76
CA PHE A 75 2.94 13.94 -18.29
C PHE A 75 4.13 13.15 -17.79
N VAL A 76 4.74 13.59 -16.67
CA VAL A 76 5.85 12.90 -16.02
C VAL A 76 5.46 12.56 -14.58
N HIS A 77 5.64 11.30 -14.19
CA HIS A 77 5.50 10.83 -12.82
C HIS A 77 6.79 10.15 -12.34
N ILE A 78 7.30 10.56 -11.18
CA ILE A 78 8.47 9.97 -10.52
C ILE A 78 8.00 9.21 -9.29
N SER A 79 8.08 7.89 -9.33
CA SER A 79 7.39 7.02 -8.39
C SER A 79 8.14 6.80 -7.08
N VAL A 80 9.48 6.83 -7.09
CA VAL A 80 10.32 6.55 -5.91
C VAL A 80 11.62 7.36 -5.93
N GLU A 81 12.26 7.48 -4.77
CA GLU A 81 13.41 8.36 -4.48
C GLU A 81 14.77 7.71 -4.76
N GLY A 82 14.81 6.68 -5.60
CA GLY A 82 16.05 5.99 -5.98
C GLY A 82 16.90 6.76 -7.00
N PRO A 83 18.00 6.18 -7.47
CA PRO A 83 18.92 6.82 -8.43
C PRO A 83 18.25 7.30 -9.71
N LEU A 84 17.31 6.54 -10.28
CA LEU A 84 16.54 6.95 -11.46
C LEU A 84 15.57 8.08 -11.11
N GLY A 85 14.91 8.00 -9.96
CA GLY A 85 14.01 9.05 -9.48
C GLY A 85 14.74 10.38 -9.26
N ILE A 86 15.89 10.36 -8.57
CA ILE A 86 16.73 11.55 -8.33
C ILE A 86 17.21 12.14 -9.66
N THR A 87 17.68 11.32 -10.60
CA THR A 87 18.13 11.78 -11.92
C THR A 87 16.98 12.35 -12.74
N GLY A 88 15.79 11.72 -12.70
CA GLY A 88 14.59 12.20 -13.36
C GLY A 88 14.12 13.54 -12.80
N ARG A 89 14.13 13.69 -11.46
CA ARG A 89 13.86 14.96 -10.78
C ARG A 89 14.81 16.06 -11.25
N HIS A 90 16.13 15.78 -11.27
CA HIS A 90 17.13 16.77 -11.69
C HIS A 90 16.88 17.21 -13.14
N TYR A 91 16.63 16.26 -14.03
CA TYR A 91 16.29 16.55 -15.42
C TYR A 91 15.03 17.43 -15.55
N CYS A 92 13.95 17.09 -14.82
CA CYS A 92 12.71 17.85 -14.86
C CYS A 92 12.91 19.29 -14.38
N LEU A 93 13.67 19.51 -13.30
CA LEU A 93 13.97 20.84 -12.78
C LEU A 93 14.84 21.67 -13.75
N GLU A 94 15.89 21.07 -14.31
CA GLU A 94 16.77 21.71 -15.30
C GLU A 94 15.98 22.21 -16.53
N HIS A 95 15.01 21.41 -17.00
CA HIS A 95 14.22 21.68 -18.20
C HIS A 95 12.86 22.34 -17.90
N LYS A 96 12.59 22.70 -16.64
CA LYS A 96 11.31 23.28 -16.17
C LYS A 96 10.08 22.45 -16.53
N ILE A 97 10.24 21.13 -16.50
CA ILE A 97 9.17 20.17 -16.75
C ILE A 97 8.46 19.92 -15.41
N PRO A 98 7.16 20.22 -15.28
CA PRO A 98 6.39 19.85 -14.11
C PRO A 98 6.26 18.32 -14.05
N TYR A 99 6.34 17.77 -12.85
CA TYR A 99 6.19 16.34 -12.62
C TYR A 99 5.40 16.08 -11.34
N THR A 100 4.81 14.90 -11.23
CA THR A 100 4.21 14.40 -10.00
C THR A 100 5.12 13.37 -9.35
N SER A 101 5.05 13.25 -8.03
CA SER A 101 5.75 12.22 -7.27
C SER A 101 4.80 11.45 -6.33
N CYS A 102 5.28 10.40 -5.67
CA CYS A 102 4.48 9.63 -4.73
C CYS A 102 5.30 9.21 -3.50
N ILE A 103 4.72 9.35 -2.31
CA ILE A 103 5.23 8.76 -1.07
C ILE A 103 4.46 7.47 -0.80
N HIS A 104 5.15 6.33 -0.91
CA HIS A 104 4.53 5.01 -0.79
C HIS A 104 4.50 4.46 0.63
N THR A 105 5.47 4.85 1.47
CA THR A 105 5.70 4.29 2.81
C THR A 105 6.25 5.36 3.76
N LYS A 106 6.20 5.10 5.07
CA LYS A 106 6.96 5.87 6.07
C LYS A 106 8.46 5.54 5.95
N PHE A 107 9.06 6.03 4.87
CA PHE A 107 10.46 5.75 4.53
C PHE A 107 11.47 6.21 5.60
N PRO A 108 11.32 7.37 6.29
CA PRO A 108 12.23 7.78 7.35
C PRO A 108 12.31 6.78 8.48
N GLU A 109 11.17 6.27 8.96
CA GLU A 109 11.09 5.29 10.03
C GLU A 109 11.74 3.97 9.60
N TYR A 110 11.48 3.52 8.38
CA TYR A 110 12.07 2.32 7.81
C TYR A 110 13.62 2.40 7.70
N VAL A 111 14.14 3.56 7.28
CA VAL A 111 15.59 3.81 7.19
C VAL A 111 16.23 3.91 8.58
N TYR A 112 15.55 4.55 9.53
CA TYR A 112 16.01 4.64 10.92
C TYR A 112 16.13 3.26 11.56
N GLU A 113 15.09 2.44 11.46
CA GLU A 113 15.08 1.09 12.04
C GLU A 113 16.16 0.17 11.47
N ARG A 114 16.53 0.35 10.19
CA ARG A 114 17.49 -0.52 9.51
C ARG A 114 18.91 -0.04 9.47
N PHE A 115 19.11 1.26 9.35
CA PHE A 115 20.43 1.84 9.11
C PHE A 115 20.85 2.80 10.22
N ASN A 116 20.00 3.05 11.21
CA ASN A 116 20.21 4.01 12.30
C ASN A 116 20.57 5.42 11.79
N ILE A 117 20.06 5.80 10.61
CA ILE A 117 20.20 7.14 10.05
C ILE A 117 19.12 8.03 10.69
N GLY A 118 19.50 9.16 11.25
CA GLY A 118 18.58 10.04 11.98
C GLY A 118 17.35 10.44 11.18
N LEU A 119 16.18 10.39 11.81
CA LEU A 119 14.88 10.70 11.19
C LEU A 119 14.86 12.09 10.50
N ASP A 120 15.47 13.11 11.13
CA ASP A 120 15.49 14.46 10.58
C ASP A 120 16.25 14.56 9.26
N VAL A 121 17.36 13.81 9.11
CA VAL A 121 18.15 13.75 7.88
C VAL A 121 17.32 13.12 6.76
N THR A 122 16.67 12.01 7.07
CA THR A 122 15.85 11.26 6.09
C THR A 122 14.62 12.06 5.70
N LYS A 123 13.93 12.68 6.66
CA LYS A 123 12.81 13.60 6.41
C LYS A 123 13.24 14.80 5.55
N GLY A 124 14.41 15.37 5.85
CA GLY A 124 14.99 16.48 5.06
C GLY A 124 15.23 16.09 3.60
N LEU A 125 15.77 14.89 3.35
CA LEU A 125 16.00 14.37 2.00
C LEU A 125 14.68 14.14 1.25
N LEU A 126 13.70 13.53 1.89
CA LEU A 126 12.37 13.32 1.28
C LEU A 126 11.69 14.64 0.96
N LYS A 127 11.72 15.59 1.88
CA LYS A 127 11.16 16.92 1.67
C LYS A 127 11.84 17.63 0.50
N TRP A 128 13.18 17.59 0.44
CA TRP A 128 13.93 18.10 -0.71
C TRP A 128 13.50 17.46 -2.04
N PHE A 129 13.23 16.15 -2.03
CA PHE A 129 12.83 15.44 -3.22
C PHE A 129 11.39 15.78 -3.64
N HIS A 130 10.42 15.72 -2.72
CA HIS A 130 8.99 15.84 -3.03
C HIS A 130 8.50 17.28 -3.16
N ASN A 131 8.98 18.24 -2.36
CA ASN A 131 8.51 19.63 -2.42
C ASN A 131 8.90 20.35 -3.72
N SER A 132 9.66 19.74 -4.60
CA SER A 132 9.92 20.24 -5.95
C SER A 132 8.99 19.65 -7.01
N ALA A 133 8.16 18.66 -6.66
CA ALA A 133 7.11 18.14 -7.53
C ALA A 133 5.92 19.10 -7.59
N ALA A 134 5.23 19.15 -8.72
CA ALA A 134 4.01 19.96 -8.85
C ALA A 134 2.85 19.40 -7.99
N LYS A 135 2.86 18.10 -7.75
CA LYS A 135 1.99 17.40 -6.78
C LYS A 135 2.69 16.14 -6.27
N THR A 136 2.51 15.85 -4.99
CA THR A 136 2.98 14.61 -4.36
C THR A 136 1.81 13.76 -3.90
N LEU A 137 1.72 12.55 -4.41
CA LEU A 137 0.65 11.60 -4.11
C LEU A 137 0.92 10.90 -2.80
N VAL A 138 -0.08 10.85 -1.92
CA VAL A 138 -0.04 10.21 -0.60
C VAL A 138 -1.27 9.31 -0.41
N ASN A 139 -1.15 8.26 0.37
CA ASN A 139 -2.13 7.17 0.38
C ASN A 139 -3.28 7.34 1.37
N THR A 140 -3.14 8.13 2.43
CA THR A 140 -4.19 8.36 3.44
C THR A 140 -4.25 9.81 3.91
N ILE A 141 -5.40 10.21 4.46
CA ILE A 141 -5.62 11.54 5.03
C ILE A 141 -4.67 11.77 6.20
N SER A 142 -4.60 10.82 7.13
CA SER A 142 -3.74 10.93 8.30
C SER A 142 -2.26 11.07 7.95
N HIS A 143 -1.80 10.33 6.94
CA HIS A 143 -0.42 10.42 6.47
C HIS A 143 -0.15 11.77 5.78
N ARG A 144 -1.13 12.29 5.01
CA ARG A 144 -1.04 13.64 4.44
C ARG A 144 -0.89 14.68 5.55
N ASP A 145 -1.75 14.64 6.58
CA ASP A 145 -1.75 15.62 7.67
C ASP A 145 -0.44 15.58 8.48
N GLU A 146 0.11 14.37 8.71
CA GLU A 146 1.46 14.20 9.30
C GLU A 146 2.54 14.87 8.44
N LEU A 147 2.53 14.61 7.12
CA LEU A 147 3.51 15.19 6.20
C LEU A 147 3.37 16.70 6.06
N GLU A 148 2.15 17.25 6.05
CA GLU A 148 1.92 18.71 6.06
C GLU A 148 2.50 19.34 7.32
N THR A 149 2.33 18.71 8.48
CA THR A 149 2.94 19.14 9.76
C THR A 149 4.47 19.11 9.68
N ASP A 150 5.05 18.12 8.99
CA ASP A 150 6.49 18.04 8.74
C ASP A 150 6.97 19.02 7.65
N GLY A 151 6.07 19.80 7.02
CA GLY A 151 6.37 20.85 6.04
C GLY A 151 6.51 20.34 4.61
N PHE A 152 5.85 19.25 4.25
CA PHE A 152 5.63 18.87 2.86
C PHE A 152 4.49 19.72 2.27
N THR A 153 4.55 19.97 0.95
CA THR A 153 3.58 20.78 0.22
C THR A 153 2.96 20.03 -0.95
N ASP A 154 1.87 20.57 -1.49
CA ASP A 154 1.21 20.08 -2.71
C ASP A 154 0.82 18.60 -2.66
N LEU A 155 0.40 18.15 -1.48
CA LEU A 155 -0.01 16.77 -1.22
C LEU A 155 -1.41 16.51 -1.74
N VAL A 156 -1.59 15.41 -2.50
CA VAL A 156 -2.88 14.95 -3.01
C VAL A 156 -3.13 13.50 -2.65
N LEU A 157 -4.37 13.16 -2.33
CA LEU A 157 -4.74 11.80 -1.97
C LEU A 157 -4.75 10.89 -3.21
N TRP A 158 -4.12 9.74 -3.07
CA TRP A 158 -4.11 8.68 -4.06
C TRP A 158 -4.10 7.31 -3.37
N SER A 159 -5.23 6.66 -3.38
CA SER A 159 -5.48 5.42 -2.64
C SER A 159 -4.74 4.21 -3.23
N ARG A 160 -5.02 3.05 -2.67
CA ARG A 160 -4.63 1.72 -3.18
C ARG A 160 -5.87 1.00 -3.66
N GLY A 161 -5.67 0.00 -4.52
CA GLY A 161 -6.76 -0.79 -5.07
C GLY A 161 -6.65 -2.27 -4.75
N PHE A 162 -7.77 -2.97 -4.87
CA PHE A 162 -7.86 -4.42 -4.85
C PHE A 162 -8.31 -4.97 -6.21
N ASP A 163 -8.10 -6.27 -6.45
CA ASP A 163 -8.57 -6.92 -7.67
C ASP A 163 -10.01 -7.40 -7.51
N GLU A 164 -10.95 -6.72 -8.16
CA GLU A 164 -12.39 -6.99 -8.13
C GLU A 164 -12.78 -8.37 -8.71
N LYS A 165 -11.89 -9.00 -9.46
CA LYS A 165 -12.10 -10.36 -9.99
C LYS A 165 -11.80 -11.44 -8.96
N ILE A 166 -11.05 -11.09 -7.92
CA ILE A 166 -10.61 -11.99 -6.86
C ILE A 166 -11.39 -11.71 -5.58
N PHE A 167 -11.43 -10.43 -5.17
CA PHE A 167 -12.06 -9.99 -3.93
C PHE A 167 -13.45 -9.45 -4.23
N TYR A 168 -14.47 -10.20 -3.86
CA TYR A 168 -15.89 -9.89 -3.99
C TYR A 168 -16.67 -10.65 -2.91
N PRO A 169 -17.85 -10.18 -2.50
CA PRO A 169 -18.62 -10.84 -1.44
C PRO A 169 -19.19 -12.18 -1.90
N ASP A 170 -19.37 -13.11 -0.95
CA ASP A 170 -20.15 -14.31 -1.20
C ASP A 170 -21.63 -13.95 -1.36
N PRO A 171 -22.30 -14.35 -2.47
CA PRO A 171 -23.74 -14.13 -2.64
C PRO A 171 -24.61 -14.69 -1.49
N GLY A 172 -24.12 -15.72 -0.78
CA GLY A 172 -24.74 -16.33 0.39
C GLY A 172 -24.45 -15.63 1.73
N GLY A 173 -23.74 -14.50 1.73
CA GLY A 173 -23.40 -13.74 2.93
C GLY A 173 -22.21 -14.25 3.74
N GLY A 174 -21.52 -15.30 3.23
CA GLY A 174 -20.38 -15.94 3.92
C GLY A 174 -20.82 -16.81 5.12
N LYS A 175 -19.89 -17.61 5.63
CA LYS A 175 -20.22 -18.59 6.69
C LYS A 175 -19.98 -18.05 8.10
N GLN A 176 -19.30 -16.87 8.24
CA GLN A 176 -19.00 -16.20 9.51
C GLN A 176 -18.44 -17.13 10.60
N LYS A 177 -17.45 -17.95 10.21
CA LYS A 177 -16.99 -19.08 11.02
C LYS A 177 -15.95 -18.74 12.07
N TYR A 178 -15.17 -17.68 11.84
CA TYR A 178 -13.97 -17.37 12.62
C TYR A 178 -13.60 -15.91 12.57
N LEU A 179 -12.74 -15.49 13.49
CA LEU A 179 -11.99 -14.24 13.41
C LEU A 179 -10.73 -14.45 12.58
N LEU A 180 -10.46 -13.56 11.64
CA LEU A 180 -9.38 -13.69 10.67
C LEU A 180 -8.30 -12.65 10.88
N TYR A 181 -7.04 -13.08 10.88
CA TYR A 181 -5.87 -12.25 10.66
C TYR A 181 -5.22 -12.59 9.32
N VAL A 182 -4.83 -11.60 8.54
CA VAL A 182 -4.05 -11.78 7.30
C VAL A 182 -2.85 -10.85 7.32
N GLY A 183 -1.66 -11.42 7.21
CA GLY A 183 -0.44 -10.61 7.17
C GLY A 183 0.83 -11.35 7.56
N ARG A 184 1.92 -10.59 7.67
CA ARG A 184 3.19 -11.12 8.15
C ARG A 184 3.09 -11.48 9.64
N VAL A 185 3.48 -12.69 9.98
CA VAL A 185 3.52 -13.17 11.37
C VAL A 185 4.83 -12.73 12.02
N ALA A 186 4.82 -11.53 12.57
CA ALA A 186 5.99 -10.87 13.14
C ALA A 186 5.59 -9.91 14.28
N VAL A 187 6.54 -9.61 15.17
CA VAL A 187 6.29 -8.80 16.38
C VAL A 187 5.81 -7.39 16.02
N GLU A 188 6.38 -6.76 15.00
CA GLU A 188 6.01 -5.42 14.54
C GLU A 188 4.55 -5.31 14.04
N LYS A 189 3.90 -6.43 13.75
CA LYS A 189 2.47 -6.48 13.38
C LYS A 189 1.53 -6.62 14.59
N ASN A 190 2.08 -6.64 15.79
CA ASN A 190 1.32 -6.72 17.04
C ASN A 190 0.29 -7.86 17.08
N ILE A 191 0.55 -8.93 16.29
CA ILE A 191 -0.37 -10.06 16.11
C ILE A 191 -0.72 -10.73 17.45
N GLU A 192 0.16 -10.64 18.44
CA GLU A 192 -0.06 -11.27 19.75
C GLU A 192 -1.30 -10.73 20.47
N GLU A 193 -1.71 -9.48 20.22
CA GLU A 193 -2.97 -8.93 20.74
C GLU A 193 -4.18 -9.70 20.21
N PHE A 194 -4.14 -10.11 18.93
CA PHE A 194 -5.17 -10.97 18.33
C PHE A 194 -5.11 -12.40 18.90
N LEU A 195 -3.90 -12.96 19.04
CA LEU A 195 -3.74 -14.36 19.47
C LEU A 195 -4.21 -14.59 20.91
N LYS A 196 -3.90 -13.66 21.83
CA LYS A 196 -4.27 -13.75 23.25
C LYS A 196 -5.70 -13.33 23.57
N MET A 197 -6.38 -12.63 22.65
CA MET A 197 -7.75 -12.16 22.84
C MET A 197 -8.69 -13.35 23.08
N GLU A 198 -9.55 -13.26 24.08
CA GLU A 198 -10.61 -14.24 24.32
C GLU A 198 -11.72 -14.08 23.30
N SER A 199 -12.27 -15.18 22.78
CA SER A 199 -13.36 -15.19 21.79
C SER A 199 -14.03 -16.55 21.74
N ASP A 200 -15.36 -16.55 21.59
CA ASP A 200 -16.15 -17.77 21.33
C ASP A 200 -15.96 -18.28 19.87
N LEU A 201 -15.50 -17.41 18.96
CA LEU A 201 -15.20 -17.78 17.60
C LEU A 201 -13.75 -18.28 17.47
N PRO A 202 -13.51 -19.34 16.69
CA PRO A 202 -12.17 -19.79 16.35
C PRO A 202 -11.34 -18.66 15.72
N LYS A 203 -10.03 -18.75 15.83
CA LYS A 203 -9.09 -17.79 15.22
C LYS A 203 -8.32 -18.45 14.09
N VAL A 204 -8.24 -17.76 12.96
CA VAL A 204 -7.48 -18.18 11.78
C VAL A 204 -6.44 -17.14 11.44
N VAL A 205 -5.21 -17.57 11.20
CA VAL A 205 -4.07 -16.74 10.78
C VAL A 205 -3.62 -17.15 9.39
N VAL A 206 -3.77 -16.24 8.42
CA VAL A 206 -3.24 -16.41 7.08
C VAL A 206 -1.95 -15.61 6.94
N GLY A 207 -0.87 -16.28 6.57
CA GLY A 207 0.43 -15.67 6.35
C GLY A 207 1.58 -16.44 6.96
N GLY A 208 2.75 -15.83 6.97
CA GLY A 208 3.95 -16.43 7.53
C GLY A 208 4.93 -15.34 7.98
N GLY A 209 5.98 -15.73 8.67
CA GLY A 209 6.98 -14.78 9.14
C GLY A 209 7.88 -15.35 10.22
N PRO A 210 8.81 -14.54 10.73
CA PRO A 210 9.84 -15.01 11.67
C PRO A 210 9.27 -15.53 12.99
N SER A 211 8.10 -15.04 13.42
CA SER A 211 7.48 -15.44 14.68
C SER A 211 6.51 -16.62 14.56
N LEU A 212 6.24 -17.13 13.34
CA LEU A 212 5.23 -18.18 13.11
C LEU A 212 5.41 -19.39 14.01
N LYS A 213 6.57 -20.05 13.96
CA LYS A 213 6.84 -21.28 14.75
C LYS A 213 6.71 -21.07 16.25
N SER A 214 7.06 -19.88 16.74
CA SER A 214 6.94 -19.51 18.14
C SER A 214 5.48 -19.39 18.56
N TYR A 215 4.68 -18.73 17.72
CA TYR A 215 3.26 -18.52 18.00
C TYR A 215 2.41 -19.79 17.83
N GLU A 216 2.69 -20.64 16.83
CA GLU A 216 2.06 -21.96 16.71
C GLU A 216 2.22 -22.81 17.99
N LYS A 217 3.42 -22.77 18.58
CA LYS A 217 3.68 -23.47 19.85
C LYS A 217 2.97 -22.83 21.05
N LYS A 218 2.89 -21.49 21.09
CA LYS A 218 2.33 -20.73 22.22
C LYS A 218 0.80 -20.71 22.21
N TYR A 219 0.19 -20.75 21.03
CA TYR A 219 -1.26 -20.65 20.81
C TYR A 219 -1.78 -21.82 19.98
N PRO A 220 -1.79 -23.05 20.53
CA PRO A 220 -2.15 -24.28 19.79
C PRO A 220 -3.62 -24.33 19.33
N ASP A 221 -4.49 -23.52 19.92
CA ASP A 221 -5.91 -23.45 19.57
C ASP A 221 -6.19 -22.48 18.40
N VAL A 222 -5.16 -21.83 17.85
CA VAL A 222 -5.26 -20.95 16.69
C VAL A 222 -4.85 -21.70 15.42
N ASP A 223 -5.66 -21.58 14.37
CA ASP A 223 -5.37 -22.22 13.09
C ASP A 223 -4.43 -21.34 12.23
N PHE A 224 -3.18 -21.75 12.11
CA PHE A 224 -2.17 -21.10 11.26
C PHE A 224 -2.10 -21.81 9.90
N VAL A 225 -2.77 -21.26 8.89
CA VAL A 225 -2.94 -21.91 7.57
C VAL A 225 -1.85 -21.58 6.56
N GLY A 226 -0.84 -20.80 6.96
CA GLY A 226 0.26 -20.38 6.10
C GLY A 226 -0.14 -19.36 5.03
N PHE A 227 0.70 -19.18 4.03
CA PHE A 227 0.47 -18.21 2.94
C PHE A 227 -0.66 -18.66 2.02
N LYS A 228 -1.60 -17.73 1.73
CA LYS A 228 -2.67 -17.86 0.75
C LYS A 228 -2.64 -16.70 -0.24
N ARG A 229 -3.13 -16.92 -1.45
CA ARG A 229 -3.18 -15.88 -2.52
C ARG A 229 -4.41 -16.06 -3.41
N GLY A 230 -4.76 -15.00 -4.11
CA GLY A 230 -5.85 -15.03 -5.09
C GLY A 230 -7.17 -15.47 -4.48
N ASN A 231 -7.89 -16.34 -5.19
CA ASN A 231 -9.21 -16.81 -4.76
C ASN A 231 -9.18 -17.57 -3.41
N GLU A 232 -8.11 -18.32 -3.13
CA GLU A 232 -7.96 -19.03 -1.85
C GLU A 232 -7.91 -18.03 -0.68
N LEU A 233 -7.17 -16.92 -0.81
CA LEU A 233 -7.16 -15.86 0.18
C LEU A 233 -8.53 -15.19 0.32
N ALA A 234 -9.18 -14.91 -0.81
CA ALA A 234 -10.50 -14.29 -0.81
C ALA A 234 -11.56 -15.16 -0.14
N ASP A 235 -11.46 -16.51 -0.23
CA ASP A 235 -12.34 -17.45 0.47
C ASP A 235 -12.19 -17.32 2.00
N TYR A 236 -10.97 -17.13 2.51
CA TYR A 236 -10.75 -16.86 3.93
C TYR A 236 -11.42 -15.57 4.38
N TYR A 237 -11.34 -14.50 3.60
CA TYR A 237 -12.08 -13.27 3.93
C TYR A 237 -13.60 -13.50 3.89
N ARG A 238 -14.13 -14.13 2.84
CA ARG A 238 -15.58 -14.37 2.69
C ARG A 238 -16.17 -15.17 3.85
N ASP A 239 -15.45 -16.20 4.31
CA ASP A 239 -15.89 -17.10 5.38
C ASP A 239 -15.65 -16.53 6.81
N ALA A 240 -14.90 -15.43 6.95
CA ALA A 240 -14.65 -14.81 8.24
C ALA A 240 -15.86 -14.01 8.74
N ALA A 241 -16.09 -14.05 10.05
CA ALA A 241 -17.08 -13.20 10.72
C ALA A 241 -16.58 -11.75 10.82
N CYS A 242 -15.28 -11.59 11.12
CA CYS A 242 -14.61 -10.30 11.23
C CYS A 242 -13.14 -10.45 10.84
N PHE A 243 -12.60 -9.47 10.14
CA PHE A 243 -11.17 -9.32 9.90
C PHE A 243 -10.56 -8.47 11.01
N VAL A 244 -9.59 -9.02 11.74
CA VAL A 244 -8.96 -8.36 12.88
C VAL A 244 -7.58 -7.85 12.49
N PHE A 245 -7.36 -6.54 12.63
CA PHE A 245 -6.13 -5.84 12.26
C PHE A 245 -5.46 -5.21 13.50
N PRO A 246 -4.58 -5.94 14.18
CA PRO A 246 -3.97 -5.48 15.43
C PRO A 246 -2.74 -4.57 15.24
N SER A 247 -2.30 -4.32 14.00
CA SER A 247 -1.09 -3.54 13.70
C SER A 247 -1.23 -2.08 14.14
N LEU A 248 -0.14 -1.53 14.70
CA LEU A 248 -0.06 -0.14 15.16
C LEU A 248 0.73 0.79 14.22
N THR A 249 1.42 0.23 13.22
CA THR A 249 2.43 0.96 12.43
C THR A 249 2.18 0.99 10.92
N ASP A 250 1.11 0.37 10.45
CA ASP A 250 0.78 0.36 9.01
C ASP A 250 0.21 1.71 8.57
N THR A 251 0.66 2.20 7.40
CA THR A 251 0.20 3.48 6.83
C THR A 251 -1.10 3.36 6.05
N PHE A 252 -1.43 2.17 5.52
CA PHE A 252 -2.65 1.91 4.75
C PHE A 252 -3.23 0.53 5.08
N GLY A 253 -2.50 -0.55 4.75
CA GLY A 253 -2.95 -1.93 4.91
C GLY A 253 -3.88 -2.39 3.76
N ILE A 254 -3.29 -2.88 2.66
CA ILE A 254 -4.07 -3.42 1.52
C ILE A 254 -5.05 -4.51 1.97
N VAL A 255 -4.68 -5.31 2.95
CA VAL A 255 -5.52 -6.35 3.55
C VAL A 255 -6.85 -5.84 4.13
N LEU A 256 -6.90 -4.55 4.54
CA LEU A 256 -8.14 -3.91 4.99
C LEU A 256 -9.14 -3.79 3.83
N ILE A 257 -8.70 -3.26 2.70
CA ILE A 257 -9.57 -3.08 1.53
C ILE A 257 -9.94 -4.41 0.86
N GLU A 258 -9.09 -5.44 0.95
CA GLU A 258 -9.41 -6.80 0.53
C GLU A 258 -10.53 -7.40 1.39
N ALA A 259 -10.47 -7.21 2.72
CA ALA A 259 -11.54 -7.62 3.63
C ALA A 259 -12.87 -6.92 3.31
N LEU A 260 -12.84 -5.58 3.15
CA LEU A 260 -14.02 -4.80 2.77
C LEU A 260 -14.63 -5.29 1.45
N ALA A 261 -13.79 -5.57 0.45
CA ALA A 261 -14.21 -6.06 -0.86
C ALA A 261 -14.91 -7.44 -0.79
N CYS A 262 -14.55 -8.25 0.20
CA CYS A 262 -15.24 -9.52 0.49
C CYS A 262 -16.47 -9.35 1.40
N GLY A 263 -16.82 -8.12 1.75
CA GLY A 263 -17.92 -7.80 2.68
C GLY A 263 -17.60 -8.20 4.12
N THR A 264 -16.34 -8.31 4.50
CA THR A 264 -15.92 -8.73 5.83
C THR A 264 -15.60 -7.50 6.68
N PRO A 265 -16.37 -7.26 7.78
CA PRO A 265 -16.15 -6.12 8.65
C PRO A 265 -14.78 -6.15 9.31
N ILE A 266 -14.22 -4.96 9.58
CA ILE A 266 -12.90 -4.81 10.16
C ILE A 266 -12.99 -4.46 11.65
N ALA A 267 -12.13 -5.06 12.47
CA ALA A 267 -11.86 -4.63 13.84
C ALA A 267 -10.38 -4.29 13.98
N GLY A 268 -10.04 -3.18 14.62
CA GLY A 268 -8.65 -2.76 14.79
C GLY A 268 -8.45 -1.68 15.83
N PHE A 269 -7.20 -1.25 15.98
CA PHE A 269 -6.88 -0.08 16.80
C PHE A 269 -7.09 1.22 16.00
N ASN A 270 -7.47 2.31 16.71
CA ASN A 270 -7.69 3.62 16.12
C ASN A 270 -6.36 4.35 15.88
N VAL A 271 -5.59 3.86 14.92
CA VAL A 271 -4.27 4.37 14.52
C VAL A 271 -4.22 4.67 13.03
N THR A 272 -3.18 5.38 12.58
CA THR A 272 -2.91 5.64 11.15
C THR A 272 -3.03 4.36 10.33
N GLY A 273 -3.69 4.45 9.18
CA GLY A 273 -4.06 3.32 8.34
C GLY A 273 -5.51 2.88 8.59
N PRO A 274 -5.81 2.11 9.64
CA PRO A 274 -7.18 1.73 9.95
C PRO A 274 -8.16 2.91 10.08
N LYS A 275 -7.79 3.99 10.79
CA LYS A 275 -8.67 5.17 10.99
C LYS A 275 -9.03 5.91 9.70
N ASP A 276 -8.25 5.71 8.62
CA ASP A 276 -8.51 6.32 7.32
C ASP A 276 -9.42 5.47 6.42
N ILE A 277 -9.64 4.20 6.77
CA ILE A 277 -10.36 3.21 5.97
C ILE A 277 -11.64 2.76 6.67
N VAL A 278 -11.58 2.56 7.99
CA VAL A 278 -12.71 2.07 8.77
C VAL A 278 -13.65 3.22 9.13
N ILE A 279 -14.91 3.04 8.78
CA ILE A 279 -16.02 3.92 9.15
C ILE A 279 -16.84 3.20 10.22
N GLU A 280 -16.84 3.74 11.44
CA GLU A 280 -17.47 3.12 12.62
C GLU A 280 -18.93 2.76 12.34
N GLY A 281 -19.28 1.49 12.57
CA GLY A 281 -20.64 0.95 12.38
C GLY A 281 -21.09 0.77 10.93
N VAL A 282 -20.25 1.14 9.93
CA VAL A 282 -20.56 1.00 8.49
C VAL A 282 -19.79 -0.15 7.86
N ASN A 283 -18.49 -0.23 8.12
CA ASN A 283 -17.62 -1.26 7.56
C ASN A 283 -16.68 -1.89 8.58
N GLY A 284 -16.81 -1.51 9.86
CA GLY A 284 -16.01 -2.04 10.95
C GLY A 284 -16.13 -1.20 12.20
N SER A 285 -15.21 -1.42 13.13
CA SER A 285 -15.08 -0.69 14.38
C SER A 285 -13.63 -0.59 14.81
N LEU A 286 -13.26 0.53 15.42
CA LEU A 286 -11.93 0.77 15.98
C LEU A 286 -12.02 1.07 17.48
N ASP A 287 -10.98 0.71 18.20
CA ASP A 287 -10.86 1.02 19.62
C ASP A 287 -9.46 1.54 19.96
N GLU A 288 -9.35 2.45 20.90
CA GLU A 288 -8.07 3.04 21.29
C GLU A 288 -7.15 2.04 22.00
N ASN A 289 -7.74 1.16 22.84
CA ASN A 289 -6.97 0.38 23.80
C ASN A 289 -7.36 -1.11 23.86
N ASN A 290 -8.55 -1.48 23.35
CA ASN A 290 -9.08 -2.82 23.53
C ASN A 290 -9.62 -3.42 22.23
N LEU A 291 -8.85 -4.32 21.65
CA LEU A 291 -9.20 -4.99 20.40
C LEU A 291 -10.50 -5.82 20.48
N SER A 292 -10.80 -6.41 21.66
CA SER A 292 -12.04 -7.18 21.86
C SER A 292 -13.29 -6.30 21.71
N ASN A 293 -13.26 -5.07 22.24
CA ASN A 293 -14.38 -4.13 22.09
C ASN A 293 -14.62 -3.78 20.61
N ALA A 294 -13.56 -3.59 19.84
CA ALA A 294 -13.67 -3.35 18.40
C ALA A 294 -14.28 -4.57 17.68
N VAL A 295 -13.88 -5.78 18.03
CA VAL A 295 -14.42 -7.02 17.47
C VAL A 295 -15.92 -7.17 17.78
N GLU A 296 -16.33 -6.99 19.04
CA GLU A 296 -17.75 -7.08 19.45
C GLU A 296 -18.64 -6.14 18.65
N ARG A 297 -18.20 -4.90 18.43
CA ARG A 297 -18.94 -3.92 17.60
C ARG A 297 -18.91 -4.29 16.12
N ALA A 298 -17.76 -4.71 15.60
CA ALA A 298 -17.60 -5.08 14.18
C ALA A 298 -18.44 -6.30 13.79
N LEU A 299 -18.66 -7.27 14.68
CA LEU A 299 -19.51 -8.44 14.43
C LEU A 299 -20.98 -8.08 14.16
N ASN A 300 -21.45 -6.88 14.53
CA ASN A 300 -22.81 -6.39 14.29
C ASN A 300 -22.93 -5.53 13.02
N VAL A 301 -21.84 -5.33 12.27
CA VAL A 301 -21.83 -4.52 11.05
C VAL A 301 -22.38 -5.33 9.86
N ASP A 302 -23.23 -4.68 9.07
CA ASP A 302 -23.82 -5.29 7.88
C ASP A 302 -22.77 -5.50 6.78
N ARG A 303 -22.73 -6.69 6.22
CA ARG A 303 -21.74 -7.10 5.20
C ARG A 303 -21.98 -6.42 3.85
N THR A 304 -23.22 -6.04 3.55
CA THR A 304 -23.54 -5.35 2.29
C THR A 304 -23.01 -3.93 2.33
N THR A 305 -23.24 -3.21 3.43
CA THR A 305 -22.70 -1.85 3.62
C THR A 305 -21.15 -1.87 3.68
N THR A 306 -20.58 -2.91 4.29
CA THR A 306 -19.13 -3.14 4.28
C THR A 306 -18.61 -3.23 2.85
N TYR A 307 -19.20 -4.07 2.01
CA TYR A 307 -18.80 -4.21 0.60
C TYR A 307 -18.98 -2.91 -0.18
N GLU A 308 -20.14 -2.23 -0.02
CA GLU A 308 -20.39 -0.97 -0.72
C GLU A 308 -19.31 0.08 -0.43
N SER A 309 -18.79 0.13 0.80
CA SER A 309 -17.70 1.03 1.19
C SER A 309 -16.39 0.75 0.45
N SER A 310 -16.17 -0.48 -0.02
CA SER A 310 -14.96 -0.87 -0.72
C SER A 310 -14.85 -0.30 -2.15
N LYS A 311 -15.96 0.10 -2.76
CA LYS A 311 -16.02 0.53 -4.17
C LYS A 311 -15.14 1.74 -4.48
N THR A 312 -14.77 2.52 -3.50
CA THR A 312 -13.82 3.63 -3.62
C THR A 312 -12.37 3.17 -3.83
N TYR A 313 -12.08 1.90 -3.56
CA TYR A 313 -10.75 1.30 -3.61
C TYR A 313 -10.55 0.36 -4.81
N THR A 314 -11.35 0.47 -5.86
CA THR A 314 -11.11 -0.31 -7.08
C THR A 314 -9.91 0.21 -7.86
N TRP A 315 -9.19 -0.66 -8.56
CA TRP A 315 -8.08 -0.22 -9.41
C TRP A 315 -8.53 0.76 -10.52
N GLY A 316 -9.80 0.70 -10.93
CA GLY A 316 -10.41 1.67 -11.84
C GLY A 316 -10.41 3.08 -11.24
N THR A 317 -10.95 3.21 -10.03
CA THR A 317 -11.01 4.48 -9.27
C THR A 317 -9.60 5.01 -8.96
N VAL A 318 -8.69 4.13 -8.54
CA VAL A 318 -7.28 4.49 -8.24
C VAL A 318 -6.56 5.03 -9.48
N ALA A 319 -6.81 4.44 -10.66
CA ALA A 319 -6.27 4.96 -11.92
C ALA A 319 -6.86 6.33 -12.29
N ASP A 320 -8.16 6.57 -12.04
CA ASP A 320 -8.79 7.87 -12.27
C ASP A 320 -8.25 8.95 -11.32
N GLN A 321 -8.02 8.63 -10.05
CA GLN A 321 -7.33 9.52 -9.09
C GLN A 321 -5.91 9.85 -9.58
N PHE A 322 -5.17 8.86 -10.07
CA PHE A 322 -3.83 9.07 -10.63
C PHE A 322 -3.86 10.03 -11.83
N ILE A 323 -4.77 9.80 -12.79
CA ILE A 323 -4.93 10.66 -13.97
C ILE A 323 -5.25 12.10 -13.56
N SER A 324 -6.17 12.31 -12.61
CA SER A 324 -6.57 13.64 -12.13
C SER A 324 -5.46 14.39 -11.39
N SER A 325 -4.48 13.67 -10.87
CA SER A 325 -3.32 14.24 -10.20
C SER A 325 -2.22 14.70 -11.17
N LEU A 326 -2.18 14.15 -12.39
CA LEU A 326 -1.14 14.47 -13.37
C LEU A 326 -1.14 15.96 -13.75
N VAL A 327 0.05 16.51 -13.99
CA VAL A 327 0.25 17.90 -14.43
C VAL A 327 0.86 17.88 -15.83
N PRO A 328 0.26 18.56 -16.82
CA PRO A 328 0.77 18.55 -18.17
C PRO A 328 2.13 19.25 -18.28
N VAL A 329 2.99 18.74 -19.16
CA VAL A 329 4.34 19.26 -19.44
C VAL A 329 4.28 20.64 -20.14
N LYS A 330 3.19 20.91 -20.84
CA LYS A 330 2.96 22.17 -21.60
C LYS A 330 1.64 22.82 -21.21
#